data_eee17f60507f282f0a0d4ee16c5ebe68
#
_entry.id   eee17f60507f282f0a0d4ee16c5ebe68
#
_cell.length_a   1.000
_cell.length_b   1.000
_cell.length_c   1.000
_cell.angle_alpha   90.00
_cell.angle_beta   90.00
_cell.angle_gamma   90.00
#
_symmetry.space_group_name_H-M   'P 1'
#
loop_
_entity.id
_entity.type
_entity.pdbx_description
1 polymer ?
#
loop_
_entity_poly.entity_id
_entity_poly.type
_entity_poly.pdbx_seq_one_letter_code
_entity_poly.pdbx_strand_id
1 'polypeptide(L)'
;MAASEPAANTVDHAGVFSSETGHRYEVVDSDIAFIGRIISVRRDAVRMPDGGVSQRDVIVHPGAVGVVALDEADRVVMVYQYRHPVRRPLWELPAGILDVPGEPPVEAAARELAEEANLTAGRWDLLVDVLASPGMTNEAYRVFLARDLATIPLSDQHVRVHEEADMQIARVDLDKAVGQILDGAITNAMAVVGLLAAATARLNGFTRLRPVDAPWPDRPRSVG
;
A
#
# COMPACT_ATOMS: atom_id res chain seq x y z
N MET A 1 19.48 31.06 33.60
CA MET A 1 18.62 30.06 32.93
C MET A 1 19.30 29.69 31.62
N ALA A 2 19.94 28.54 31.58
CA ALA A 2 20.60 28.07 30.37
C ALA A 2 19.53 27.41 29.49
N ALA A 3 19.38 27.90 28.26
CA ALA A 3 18.54 27.28 27.25
C ALA A 3 19.19 25.94 26.86
N SER A 4 18.44 24.83 27.00
CA SER A 4 18.85 23.54 26.51
C SER A 4 18.85 23.56 24.98
N GLU A 5 20.00 23.32 24.36
CA GLU A 5 20.12 23.10 22.93
C GLU A 5 19.25 21.91 22.53
N PRO A 6 18.56 21.97 21.35
CA PRO A 6 17.81 20.81 20.85
C PRO A 6 18.80 19.69 20.51
N ALA A 7 18.46 18.47 20.92
CA ALA A 7 19.25 17.28 20.61
C ALA A 7 19.44 17.15 19.07
N ALA A 8 20.69 17.04 18.66
CA ALA A 8 21.04 16.89 17.24
C ALA A 8 20.52 15.55 16.72
N ASN A 9 19.77 15.58 15.62
CA ASN A 9 19.42 14.36 14.88
C ASN A 9 20.70 13.74 14.32
N THR A 10 21.07 12.58 14.81
CA THR A 10 22.17 11.80 14.25
C THR A 10 21.67 10.88 13.16
N VAL A 11 22.31 10.95 11.99
CA VAL A 11 22.11 9.96 10.90
C VAL A 11 23.10 8.83 11.14
N ASP A 12 22.62 7.60 11.26
CA ASP A 12 23.50 6.44 11.34
C ASP A 12 24.15 6.15 9.96
N HIS A 13 25.19 5.31 9.95
CA HIS A 13 25.92 4.95 8.73
C HIS A 13 25.08 4.18 7.67
N ALA A 14 23.84 3.78 8.01
CA ALA A 14 22.86 3.21 7.09
C ALA A 14 21.94 4.27 6.45
N GLY A 15 22.08 5.56 6.82
CA GLY A 15 21.29 6.67 6.27
C GLY A 15 19.85 6.72 6.81
N VAL A 16 19.53 5.99 7.88
CA VAL A 16 18.21 5.98 8.52
C VAL A 16 18.19 7.01 9.64
N PHE A 17 17.16 7.84 9.66
CA PHE A 17 16.94 8.77 10.78
C PHE A 17 16.51 7.95 12.01
N SER A 18 17.36 7.86 13.02
CA SER A 18 16.98 7.39 14.34
C SER A 18 16.62 8.58 15.21
N SER A 19 15.36 8.74 15.57
CA SER A 19 14.94 9.68 16.61
C SER A 19 14.66 8.88 17.88
N GLU A 20 15.58 8.85 18.82
CA GLU A 20 15.26 8.59 20.20
C GLU A 20 14.64 9.87 20.79
N THR A 21 13.39 10.16 20.40
CA THR A 21 12.59 11.15 21.14
C THR A 21 12.17 10.47 22.43
N GLY A 22 12.67 10.95 23.55
CA GLY A 22 12.43 10.38 24.88
C GLY A 22 10.95 10.42 25.34
N HIS A 23 10.00 10.91 24.51
CA HIS A 23 8.58 10.94 24.84
C HIS A 23 7.86 9.71 24.26
N ARG A 24 7.17 8.98 25.16
CA ARG A 24 6.28 7.88 24.76
C ARG A 24 4.84 8.42 24.66
N TYR A 25 4.27 8.40 23.46
CA TYR A 25 2.88 8.76 23.23
C TYR A 25 1.97 7.65 23.77
N GLU A 26 1.39 7.88 24.94
CA GLU A 26 0.50 6.93 25.62
C GLU A 26 -0.95 7.19 25.22
N VAL A 27 -1.67 6.17 24.77
CA VAL A 27 -3.13 6.21 24.63
C VAL A 27 -3.73 5.98 26.01
N VAL A 28 -4.34 7.02 26.59
CA VAL A 28 -4.91 6.99 27.94
C VAL A 28 -6.38 6.59 27.95
N ASP A 29 -7.07 6.73 26.81
CA ASP A 29 -8.44 6.31 26.58
C ASP A 29 -8.69 6.11 25.08
N SER A 30 -9.64 5.22 24.72
CA SER A 30 -9.92 4.88 23.32
C SER A 30 -11.35 4.39 23.15
N ASP A 31 -12.10 5.03 22.24
CA ASP A 31 -13.47 4.71 21.88
C ASP A 31 -13.61 4.42 20.38
N ILE A 32 -14.52 3.51 20.01
CA ILE A 32 -14.96 3.35 18.63
C ILE A 32 -16.11 4.30 18.34
N ALA A 33 -15.84 5.34 17.56
CA ALA A 33 -16.82 6.37 17.20
C ALA A 33 -17.74 5.95 16.04
N PHE A 34 -17.27 5.06 15.15
CA PHE A 34 -18.02 4.57 13.99
C PHE A 34 -17.51 3.20 13.55
N ILE A 35 -18.42 2.33 13.13
CA ILE A 35 -18.11 1.04 12.50
C ILE A 35 -18.78 0.99 11.13
N GLY A 36 -18.00 0.95 10.07
CA GLY A 36 -18.42 0.73 8.69
C GLY A 36 -18.20 -0.71 8.24
N ARG A 37 -18.44 -0.97 6.95
CA ARG A 37 -18.25 -2.31 6.36
C ARG A 37 -16.77 -2.68 6.24
N ILE A 38 -15.90 -1.73 5.91
CA ILE A 38 -14.46 -1.95 5.68
C ILE A 38 -13.63 -1.24 6.75
N ILE A 39 -13.99 -0.01 7.09
CA ILE A 39 -13.27 0.83 8.03
C ILE A 39 -14.05 1.05 9.30
N SER A 40 -13.34 1.35 10.38
CA SER A 40 -13.92 1.97 11.57
C SER A 40 -13.20 3.30 11.88
N VAL A 41 -13.83 4.13 12.72
CA VAL A 41 -13.19 5.34 13.24
C VAL A 41 -13.02 5.16 14.74
N ARG A 42 -11.81 5.23 15.20
CA ARG A 42 -11.45 5.19 16.62
C ARG A 42 -11.02 6.59 17.07
N ARG A 43 -11.45 6.97 18.24
CA ARG A 43 -11.03 8.20 18.92
C ARG A 43 -10.14 7.86 20.10
N ASP A 44 -8.89 8.27 20.02
CA ASP A 44 -7.87 8.04 21.03
C ASP A 44 -7.57 9.34 21.79
N ALA A 45 -7.54 9.28 23.13
CA ALA A 45 -7.02 10.32 23.98
C ALA A 45 -5.52 10.05 24.21
N VAL A 46 -4.65 10.91 23.70
CA VAL A 46 -3.20 10.67 23.67
C VAL A 46 -2.47 11.70 24.55
N ARG A 47 -1.57 11.22 25.40
CA ARG A 47 -0.72 12.07 26.23
C ARG A 47 0.36 12.73 25.37
N MET A 48 0.40 14.06 25.42
CA MET A 48 1.35 14.89 24.66
C MET A 48 2.63 15.18 25.45
N PRO A 49 3.73 15.62 24.78
CA PRO A 49 5.00 15.92 25.42
C PRO A 49 4.93 17.02 26.49
N ASP A 50 3.97 17.94 26.39
CA ASP A 50 3.70 19.01 27.36
C ASP A 50 2.92 18.54 28.60
N GLY A 51 2.57 17.23 28.67
CA GLY A 51 1.76 16.62 29.72
C GLY A 51 0.25 16.73 29.49
N GLY A 52 -0.20 17.49 28.49
CA GLY A 52 -1.59 17.59 28.10
C GLY A 52 -2.13 16.29 27.47
N VAL A 53 -3.44 16.20 27.31
CA VAL A 53 -4.11 15.12 26.59
C VAL A 53 -4.82 15.71 25.36
N SER A 54 -4.59 15.11 24.21
CA SER A 54 -5.20 15.54 22.93
C SER A 54 -5.95 14.41 22.27
N GLN A 55 -7.12 14.70 21.73
CA GLN A 55 -7.92 13.73 20.97
C GLN A 55 -7.35 13.51 19.56
N ARG A 56 -7.39 12.25 19.10
CA ARG A 56 -7.01 11.83 17.76
C ARG A 56 -8.08 10.93 17.19
N ASP A 57 -8.68 11.35 16.07
CA ASP A 57 -9.57 10.49 15.31
C ASP A 57 -8.71 9.69 14.31
N VAL A 58 -8.82 8.36 14.36
CA VAL A 58 -8.02 7.43 13.57
C VAL A 58 -8.96 6.59 12.72
N ILE A 59 -8.78 6.63 11.40
CA ILE A 59 -9.43 5.67 10.50
C ILE A 59 -8.66 4.35 10.62
N VAL A 60 -9.34 3.31 11.05
CA VAL A 60 -8.80 1.96 11.16
C VAL A 60 -9.16 1.17 9.90
N HIS A 61 -8.15 0.66 9.22
CA HIS A 61 -8.25 -0.07 7.96
C HIS A 61 -7.54 -1.43 8.07
N PRO A 62 -8.02 -2.51 7.42
CA PRO A 62 -7.40 -3.84 7.50
C PRO A 62 -6.02 -3.93 6.83
N GLY A 63 -5.66 -2.93 6.03
CA GLY A 63 -4.51 -2.97 5.14
C GLY A 63 -4.87 -3.45 3.75
N ALA A 64 -3.93 -3.31 2.82
CA ALA A 64 -4.12 -3.69 1.43
C ALA A 64 -2.84 -4.24 0.82
N VAL A 65 -3.00 -4.93 -0.31
CA VAL A 65 -1.90 -5.34 -1.18
C VAL A 65 -2.10 -4.77 -2.57
N GLY A 66 -0.99 -4.53 -3.28
CA GLY A 66 -1.01 -4.15 -4.68
C GLY A 66 0.03 -4.94 -5.47
N VAL A 67 -0.16 -5.03 -6.77
CA VAL A 67 0.67 -5.84 -7.64
C VAL A 67 1.19 -5.03 -8.84
N VAL A 68 2.49 -4.84 -8.91
CA VAL A 68 3.14 -4.47 -10.17
C VAL A 68 3.38 -5.76 -10.94
N ALA A 69 2.43 -6.10 -11.82
CA ALA A 69 2.56 -7.24 -12.73
C ALA A 69 3.31 -6.78 -14.00
N LEU A 70 4.58 -7.19 -14.11
CA LEU A 70 5.50 -6.75 -15.16
C LEU A 70 5.77 -7.91 -16.13
N ASP A 71 5.47 -7.70 -17.40
CA ASP A 71 5.74 -8.69 -18.44
C ASP A 71 7.18 -8.59 -19.00
N GLU A 72 7.55 -9.56 -19.86
CA GLU A 72 8.87 -9.67 -20.47
C GLU A 72 9.23 -8.48 -21.38
N ALA A 73 8.24 -7.70 -21.80
CA ALA A 73 8.42 -6.49 -22.61
C ALA A 73 8.44 -5.20 -21.75
N ASP A 74 8.67 -5.33 -20.44
CA ASP A 74 8.65 -4.22 -19.46
C ASP A 74 7.31 -3.45 -19.47
N ARG A 75 6.19 -4.13 -19.74
CA ARG A 75 4.86 -3.52 -19.64
C ARG A 75 4.20 -3.92 -18.33
N VAL A 76 3.68 -2.94 -17.63
CA VAL A 76 2.93 -3.12 -16.40
C VAL A 76 1.44 -3.26 -16.69
N VAL A 77 0.78 -4.15 -15.97
CA VAL A 77 -0.67 -4.30 -16.01
C VAL A 77 -1.30 -3.25 -15.11
N MET A 78 -2.20 -2.45 -15.69
CA MET A 78 -2.95 -1.39 -15.01
C MET A 78 -4.44 -1.70 -15.12
N VAL A 79 -5.19 -1.34 -14.09
CA VAL A 79 -6.65 -1.38 -14.06
C VAL A 79 -7.22 0.03 -13.99
N TYR A 80 -8.36 0.26 -14.65
CA TYR A 80 -9.06 1.54 -14.62
C TYR A 80 -10.44 1.33 -14.03
N GLN A 81 -10.67 1.88 -12.82
CA GLN A 81 -11.89 1.65 -12.07
C GLN A 81 -12.38 2.90 -11.35
N TYR A 82 -13.69 2.96 -11.11
CA TYR A 82 -14.34 4.04 -10.39
C TYR A 82 -14.01 4.00 -8.89
N ARG A 83 -13.66 5.16 -8.33
CA ARG A 83 -13.44 5.33 -6.88
C ARG A 83 -14.40 6.38 -6.33
N HIS A 84 -15.40 5.90 -5.60
CA HIS A 84 -16.49 6.74 -5.09
C HIS A 84 -16.04 7.92 -4.22
N PRO A 85 -15.05 7.81 -3.31
CA PRO A 85 -14.61 8.95 -2.50
C PRO A 85 -14.13 10.15 -3.30
N VAL A 86 -13.50 9.90 -4.45
CA VAL A 86 -13.01 10.97 -5.36
C VAL A 86 -13.93 11.20 -6.56
N ARG A 87 -15.03 10.42 -6.70
CA ARG A 87 -16.08 10.51 -7.71
C ARG A 87 -15.58 10.51 -9.15
N ARG A 88 -14.52 9.74 -9.41
CA ARG A 88 -13.96 9.57 -10.75
C ARG A 88 -13.22 8.25 -10.87
N PRO A 89 -13.06 7.72 -12.10
CA PRO A 89 -12.20 6.57 -12.32
C PRO A 89 -10.72 6.96 -12.24
N LEU A 90 -9.88 5.99 -11.84
CA LEU A 90 -8.44 6.13 -11.69
C LEU A 90 -7.73 4.97 -12.39
N TRP A 91 -6.54 5.25 -12.92
CA TRP A 91 -5.59 4.21 -13.28
C TRP A 91 -4.86 3.73 -12.03
N GLU A 92 -4.92 2.44 -11.77
CA GLU A 92 -4.42 1.80 -10.56
C GLU A 92 -3.64 0.52 -10.89
N LEU A 93 -2.94 -0.03 -9.91
CA LEU A 93 -2.43 -1.39 -9.94
C LEU A 93 -3.56 -2.36 -9.55
N PRO A 94 -3.55 -3.62 -10.00
CA PRO A 94 -4.35 -4.67 -9.36
C PRO A 94 -4.11 -4.68 -7.85
N ALA A 95 -5.18 -4.63 -7.04
CA ALA A 95 -5.06 -4.42 -5.62
C ALA A 95 -6.32 -4.80 -4.84
N GLY A 96 -6.15 -5.32 -3.63
CA GLY A 96 -7.26 -5.62 -2.74
C GLY A 96 -6.93 -5.47 -1.27
N ILE A 97 -7.97 -5.51 -0.44
CA ILE A 97 -7.87 -5.39 1.01
C ILE A 97 -7.52 -6.74 1.66
N LEU A 98 -6.90 -6.68 2.83
CA LEU A 98 -6.57 -7.86 3.64
C LEU A 98 -7.72 -8.19 4.59
N ASP A 99 -8.85 -8.62 4.04
CA ASP A 99 -10.10 -8.92 4.79
C ASP A 99 -10.31 -10.41 5.06
N VAL A 100 -9.49 -11.29 4.47
CA VAL A 100 -9.54 -12.74 4.74
C VAL A 100 -8.65 -13.08 5.93
N PRO A 101 -9.22 -13.56 7.06
CA PRO A 101 -8.44 -13.88 8.24
C PRO A 101 -7.38 -14.95 7.98
N GLY A 102 -6.12 -14.63 8.33
CA GLY A 102 -5.00 -15.57 8.20
C GLY A 102 -4.40 -15.68 6.79
N GLU A 103 -4.98 -15.02 5.77
CA GLU A 103 -4.42 -15.03 4.42
C GLU A 103 -3.05 -14.33 4.40
N PRO A 104 -1.99 -15.01 3.88
CA PRO A 104 -0.71 -14.36 3.66
C PRO A 104 -0.84 -13.22 2.64
N PRO A 105 -0.16 -12.06 2.83
CA PRO A 105 -0.28 -10.93 1.90
C PRO A 105 0.05 -11.25 0.45
N VAL A 106 0.99 -12.16 0.19
CA VAL A 106 1.33 -12.57 -1.18
C VAL A 106 0.23 -13.42 -1.83
N GLU A 107 -0.49 -14.23 -1.03
CA GLU A 107 -1.64 -15.00 -1.53
C GLU A 107 -2.82 -14.09 -1.86
N ALA A 108 -3.10 -13.09 -1.00
CA ALA A 108 -4.05 -12.04 -1.32
C ALA A 108 -3.68 -11.31 -2.62
N ALA A 109 -2.41 -10.93 -2.79
CA ALA A 109 -1.94 -10.29 -4.02
C ALA A 109 -2.10 -11.18 -5.27
N ALA A 110 -1.86 -12.48 -5.14
CA ALA A 110 -2.03 -13.43 -6.24
C ALA A 110 -3.52 -13.63 -6.59
N ARG A 111 -4.40 -13.67 -5.60
CA ARG A 111 -5.84 -13.74 -5.77
C ARG A 111 -6.36 -12.49 -6.50
N GLU A 112 -6.01 -11.30 -6.05
CA GLU A 112 -6.41 -10.04 -6.69
C GLU A 112 -5.90 -9.91 -8.14
N LEU A 113 -4.65 -10.33 -8.40
CA LEU A 113 -4.12 -10.37 -9.77
C LEU A 113 -4.94 -11.30 -10.67
N ALA A 114 -5.41 -12.44 -10.14
CA ALA A 114 -6.24 -13.38 -10.88
C ALA A 114 -7.65 -12.82 -11.13
N GLU A 115 -8.27 -12.22 -10.12
CA GLU A 115 -9.64 -11.70 -10.17
C GLU A 115 -9.72 -10.44 -11.04
N GLU A 116 -8.85 -9.46 -10.84
CA GLU A 116 -8.89 -8.19 -11.52
C GLU A 116 -8.21 -8.18 -12.89
N ALA A 117 -7.17 -9.00 -13.11
CA ALA A 117 -6.39 -8.97 -14.34
C ALA A 117 -6.43 -10.27 -15.15
N ASN A 118 -7.03 -11.36 -14.63
CA ASN A 118 -7.04 -12.70 -15.23
C ASN A 118 -5.62 -13.23 -15.51
N LEU A 119 -4.70 -12.98 -14.57
CA LEU A 119 -3.30 -13.37 -14.67
C LEU A 119 -2.86 -14.17 -13.45
N THR A 120 -1.90 -15.07 -13.68
CA THR A 120 -1.06 -15.66 -12.64
C THR A 120 0.37 -15.24 -12.87
N ALA A 121 1.23 -15.42 -11.84
CA ALA A 121 2.66 -15.11 -11.93
C ALA A 121 3.50 -16.25 -11.36
N GLY A 122 4.58 -16.59 -12.04
CA GLY A 122 5.52 -17.64 -11.61
C GLY A 122 6.57 -17.12 -10.61
N ARG A 123 6.75 -15.80 -10.53
CA ARG A 123 7.76 -15.18 -9.66
C ARG A 123 7.21 -13.97 -8.92
N TRP A 124 7.40 -13.96 -7.61
CA TRP A 124 6.97 -12.92 -6.70
C TRP A 124 8.14 -12.40 -5.87
N ASP A 125 8.24 -11.10 -5.75
CA ASP A 125 9.18 -10.41 -4.88
C ASP A 125 8.44 -9.28 -4.14
N LEU A 126 8.86 -8.97 -2.91
CA LEU A 126 8.35 -7.79 -2.20
C LEU A 126 9.04 -6.54 -2.74
N LEU A 127 8.23 -5.61 -3.26
CA LEU A 127 8.73 -4.37 -3.87
C LEU A 127 8.85 -3.24 -2.85
N VAL A 128 7.75 -2.87 -2.20
CA VAL A 128 7.72 -1.76 -1.23
C VAL A 128 6.56 -1.87 -0.24
N ASP A 129 6.79 -1.42 1.00
CA ASP A 129 5.76 -1.21 2.01
C ASP A 129 5.49 0.29 2.15
N VAL A 130 4.23 0.68 2.35
CA VAL A 130 3.79 2.08 2.39
C VAL A 130 2.74 2.29 3.47
N LEU A 131 2.88 3.37 4.22
CA LEU A 131 1.81 3.94 5.03
C LEU A 131 1.03 4.95 4.18
N ALA A 132 -0.27 4.72 3.96
CA ALA A 132 -1.07 5.49 3.01
C ALA A 132 -1.21 6.97 3.42
N SER A 133 -1.60 7.21 4.66
CA SER A 133 -1.76 8.57 5.21
C SER A 133 -1.61 8.54 6.75
N PRO A 134 -0.37 8.42 7.27
CA PRO A 134 -0.11 8.15 8.68
C PRO A 134 -0.55 9.28 9.63
N GLY A 135 -0.97 10.43 9.11
CA GLY A 135 -1.56 11.52 9.90
C GLY A 135 -3.01 11.27 10.31
N MET A 136 -3.73 10.30 9.71
CA MET A 136 -5.15 10.07 9.97
C MET A 136 -5.60 8.62 9.93
N THR A 137 -4.80 7.71 9.41
CA THR A 137 -5.14 6.28 9.28
C THR A 137 -3.96 5.40 9.60
N ASN A 138 -4.25 4.19 10.08
CA ASN A 138 -3.27 3.11 10.19
C ASN A 138 -3.15 2.31 8.89
N GLU A 139 -3.79 2.73 7.79
CA GLU A 139 -3.71 2.03 6.53
C GLU A 139 -2.26 1.90 6.07
N ALA A 140 -1.84 0.66 5.95
CA ALA A 140 -0.60 0.29 5.29
C ALA A 140 -0.92 -0.63 4.13
N TYR A 141 -0.16 -0.51 3.06
CA TYR A 141 -0.22 -1.45 1.96
C TYR A 141 1.16 -1.94 1.56
N ARG A 142 1.18 -3.19 1.10
CA ARG A 142 2.37 -3.88 0.62
C ARG A 142 2.24 -4.09 -0.88
N VAL A 143 3.20 -3.62 -1.64
CA VAL A 143 3.22 -3.78 -3.10
C VAL A 143 4.21 -4.88 -3.46
N PHE A 144 3.73 -5.85 -4.22
CA PHE A 144 4.54 -6.93 -4.77
C PHE A 144 4.90 -6.69 -6.23
N LEU A 145 6.04 -7.20 -6.65
CA LEU A 145 6.41 -7.35 -8.05
C LEU A 145 6.10 -8.78 -8.49
N ALA A 146 5.22 -8.92 -9.47
CA ALA A 146 4.85 -10.19 -10.08
C ALA A 146 5.45 -10.27 -11.49
N ARG A 147 6.15 -11.35 -11.81
CA ARG A 147 6.81 -11.62 -13.09
C ARG A 147 6.52 -13.04 -13.56
N ASP A 148 6.94 -13.40 -14.77
CA ASP A 148 6.62 -14.70 -15.40
C ASP A 148 5.10 -14.88 -15.47
N LEU A 149 4.44 -13.89 -16.11
CA LEU A 149 2.98 -13.79 -16.16
C LEU A 149 2.38 -14.81 -17.12
N ALA A 150 1.31 -15.49 -16.69
CA ALA A 150 0.50 -16.37 -17.51
C ALA A 150 -0.96 -15.94 -17.47
N THR A 151 -1.66 -16.07 -18.62
CA THR A 151 -3.09 -15.76 -18.71
C THR A 151 -3.92 -16.95 -18.21
N ILE A 152 -4.90 -16.65 -17.36
CA ILE A 152 -5.89 -17.64 -16.90
C ILE A 152 -6.83 -17.98 -18.07
N PRO A 153 -7.06 -19.27 -18.36
CA PRO A 153 -8.00 -19.70 -19.40
C PRO A 153 -9.39 -19.07 -19.21
N LEU A 154 -10.08 -18.76 -20.30
CA LEU A 154 -11.37 -18.06 -20.26
C LEU A 154 -12.43 -18.81 -19.43
N SER A 155 -12.38 -20.14 -19.40
CA SER A 155 -13.26 -20.98 -18.59
C SER A 155 -13.09 -20.80 -17.08
N ASP A 156 -11.92 -20.33 -16.64
CA ASP A 156 -11.50 -20.31 -15.25
C ASP A 156 -11.40 -18.86 -14.71
N GLN A 157 -11.74 -17.87 -15.56
CA GLN A 157 -11.69 -16.46 -15.19
C GLN A 157 -12.82 -16.09 -14.24
N HIS A 158 -12.49 -15.22 -13.29
CA HIS A 158 -13.46 -14.65 -12.36
C HIS A 158 -14.48 -13.77 -13.08
N VAL A 159 -15.76 -13.89 -12.68
CA VAL A 159 -16.83 -13.02 -13.17
C VAL A 159 -16.85 -11.76 -12.31
N ARG A 160 -16.42 -10.64 -12.88
CA ARG A 160 -16.41 -9.36 -12.21
C ARG A 160 -17.84 -8.82 -12.01
N VAL A 161 -18.09 -8.28 -10.83
CA VAL A 161 -19.41 -7.76 -10.42
C VAL A 161 -19.26 -6.36 -9.80
N HIS A 162 -20.36 -5.64 -9.64
CA HIS A 162 -20.41 -4.31 -9.04
C HIS A 162 -19.43 -3.34 -9.71
N GLU A 163 -18.56 -2.67 -8.94
CA GLU A 163 -17.60 -1.69 -9.44
C GLU A 163 -16.56 -2.28 -10.41
N GLU A 164 -16.33 -3.60 -10.33
CA GLU A 164 -15.38 -4.28 -11.19
C GLU A 164 -15.97 -4.63 -12.59
N ALA A 165 -17.30 -4.59 -12.75
CA ALA A 165 -17.95 -4.95 -14.00
C ALA A 165 -17.52 -4.08 -15.18
N ASP A 166 -17.25 -2.79 -14.93
CA ASP A 166 -16.78 -1.81 -15.91
C ASP A 166 -15.26 -1.59 -15.90
N MET A 167 -14.52 -2.40 -15.11
CA MET A 167 -13.07 -2.28 -14.99
C MET A 167 -12.39 -2.57 -16.33
N GLN A 168 -11.55 -1.62 -16.76
CA GLN A 168 -10.72 -1.80 -17.95
C GLN A 168 -9.31 -2.21 -17.55
N ILE A 169 -8.69 -3.05 -18.35
CA ILE A 169 -7.30 -3.51 -18.15
C ILE A 169 -6.46 -3.02 -19.32
N ALA A 170 -5.28 -2.49 -19.00
CA ALA A 170 -4.30 -2.10 -20.00
C ALA A 170 -2.91 -2.64 -19.64
N ARG A 171 -2.09 -2.91 -20.65
CA ARG A 171 -0.64 -3.13 -20.50
C ARG A 171 0.07 -1.89 -20.99
N VAL A 172 0.76 -1.22 -20.09
CA VAL A 172 1.42 0.05 -20.35
C VAL A 172 2.92 -0.13 -20.16
N ASP A 173 3.71 0.36 -21.08
CA ASP A 173 5.16 0.43 -20.91
C ASP A 173 5.51 1.14 -19.61
N LEU A 174 6.44 0.58 -18.81
CA LEU A 174 6.74 1.09 -17.47
C LEU A 174 7.26 2.53 -17.50
N ASP A 175 8.08 2.89 -18.50
CA ASP A 175 8.59 4.27 -18.61
C ASP A 175 7.48 5.24 -19.01
N LYS A 176 6.52 4.82 -19.84
CA LYS A 176 5.33 5.61 -20.15
C LYS A 176 4.43 5.77 -18.92
N ALA A 177 4.23 4.73 -18.13
CA ALA A 177 3.45 4.80 -16.90
C ALA A 177 4.08 5.79 -15.91
N VAL A 178 5.41 5.78 -15.77
CA VAL A 178 6.16 6.78 -14.97
C VAL A 178 5.97 8.18 -15.55
N GLY A 179 6.04 8.37 -16.87
CA GLY A 179 5.74 9.64 -17.51
C GLY A 179 4.32 10.15 -17.18
N GLN A 180 3.32 9.27 -17.22
CA GLN A 180 1.93 9.62 -16.88
C GLN A 180 1.73 10.02 -15.40
N ILE A 181 2.60 9.57 -14.47
CA ILE A 181 2.64 10.09 -13.10
C ILE A 181 3.04 11.56 -13.11
N LEU A 182 4.13 11.90 -13.81
CA LEU A 182 4.65 13.27 -13.88
C LEU A 182 3.68 14.21 -14.60
N ASP A 183 2.93 13.71 -15.56
CA ASP A 183 1.89 14.44 -16.29
C ASP A 183 0.57 14.58 -15.48
N GLY A 184 0.47 13.94 -14.31
CA GLY A 184 -0.71 13.97 -13.44
C GLY A 184 -1.88 13.09 -13.92
N ALA A 185 -1.67 12.20 -14.87
CA ALA A 185 -2.68 11.25 -15.34
C ALA A 185 -2.85 10.05 -14.41
N ILE A 186 -1.76 9.58 -13.78
CA ILE A 186 -1.79 8.55 -12.73
C ILE A 186 -1.60 9.24 -11.39
N THR A 187 -2.62 9.19 -10.53
CA THR A 187 -2.66 9.90 -9.24
C THR A 187 -3.01 8.99 -8.05
N ASN A 188 -3.32 7.71 -8.28
CA ASN A 188 -3.51 6.75 -7.20
C ASN A 188 -2.19 6.52 -6.47
N ALA A 189 -2.16 6.69 -5.14
CA ALA A 189 -0.92 6.64 -4.36
C ALA A 189 -0.18 5.30 -4.47
N MET A 190 -0.92 4.18 -4.41
CA MET A 190 -0.33 2.84 -4.54
C MET A 190 0.29 2.64 -5.93
N ALA A 191 -0.41 3.09 -6.99
CA ALA A 191 0.11 3.03 -8.36
C ALA A 191 1.36 3.90 -8.52
N VAL A 192 1.33 5.14 -8.04
CA VAL A 192 2.48 6.06 -8.09
C VAL A 192 3.71 5.43 -7.43
N VAL A 193 3.56 4.97 -6.18
CA VAL A 193 4.69 4.39 -5.43
C VAL A 193 5.16 3.09 -6.05
N GLY A 194 4.25 2.19 -6.44
CA GLY A 194 4.58 0.90 -7.03
C GLY A 194 5.33 1.04 -8.36
N LEU A 195 4.85 1.92 -9.25
CA LEU A 195 5.49 2.16 -10.55
C LEU A 195 6.89 2.77 -10.41
N LEU A 196 7.06 3.76 -9.54
CA LEU A 196 8.37 4.38 -9.28
C LEU A 196 9.34 3.39 -8.63
N ALA A 197 8.86 2.57 -7.69
CA ALA A 197 9.68 1.53 -7.07
C ALA A 197 10.09 0.46 -8.09
N ALA A 198 9.18 0.03 -8.97
CA ALA A 198 9.49 -0.94 -10.04
C ALA A 198 10.50 -0.39 -11.04
N ALA A 199 10.33 0.86 -11.49
CA ALA A 199 11.28 1.50 -12.37
C ALA A 199 12.68 1.61 -11.72
N THR A 200 12.74 1.97 -10.44
CA THR A 200 13.99 2.02 -9.67
C THR A 200 14.61 0.62 -9.50
N ALA A 201 13.81 -0.40 -9.19
CA ALA A 201 14.28 -1.77 -9.05
C ALA A 201 14.82 -2.32 -10.37
N ARG A 202 14.16 -2.00 -11.50
CA ARG A 202 14.62 -2.38 -12.85
C ARG A 202 16.01 -1.82 -13.17
N LEU A 203 16.27 -0.54 -12.84
CA LEU A 203 17.59 0.08 -13.04
C LEU A 203 18.74 -0.68 -12.32
N ASN A 204 18.42 -1.37 -11.24
CA ASN A 204 19.36 -2.20 -10.48
C ASN A 204 19.26 -3.70 -10.82
N GLY A 205 18.62 -4.06 -11.93
CA GLY A 205 18.45 -5.46 -12.33
C GLY A 205 17.66 -6.30 -11.32
N PHE A 206 16.78 -5.66 -10.53
CA PHE A 206 15.96 -6.29 -9.47
C PHE A 206 16.77 -7.00 -8.37
N THR A 207 18.01 -6.61 -8.13
CA THR A 207 18.93 -7.28 -7.19
C THR A 207 18.66 -6.93 -5.72
N ARG A 208 17.91 -5.86 -5.44
CA ARG A 208 17.64 -5.34 -4.08
C ARG A 208 16.22 -5.61 -3.58
N LEU A 209 15.49 -6.52 -4.22
CA LEU A 209 14.16 -6.89 -3.79
C LEU A 209 14.21 -7.74 -2.52
N ARG A 210 13.19 -7.59 -1.68
CA ARG A 210 13.03 -8.37 -0.46
C ARG A 210 12.22 -9.66 -0.74
N PRO A 211 12.41 -10.72 0.05
CA PRO A 211 11.57 -11.92 -0.05
C PRO A 211 10.12 -11.58 0.32
N VAL A 212 9.17 -12.33 -0.26
CA VAL A 212 7.71 -12.08 -0.09
C VAL A 212 7.23 -12.18 1.35
N ASP A 213 7.91 -12.97 2.17
CA ASP A 213 7.65 -13.19 3.59
C ASP A 213 8.44 -12.27 4.53
N ALA A 214 9.13 -11.26 3.98
CA ALA A 214 9.86 -10.28 4.80
C ALA A 214 8.94 -9.68 5.87
N PRO A 215 9.45 -9.43 7.09
CA PRO A 215 8.67 -8.83 8.17
C PRO A 215 7.94 -7.57 7.72
N TRP A 216 6.69 -7.41 8.18
CA TRP A 216 5.88 -6.22 7.95
C TRP A 216 5.48 -5.57 9.28
N PRO A 217 6.35 -4.72 9.86
CA PRO A 217 6.11 -4.09 11.16
C PRO A 217 4.83 -3.26 11.20
N ASP A 218 4.52 -2.58 10.08
CA ASP A 218 3.37 -1.68 9.95
C ASP A 218 2.09 -2.38 9.48
N ARG A 219 2.06 -3.73 9.40
CA ARG A 219 0.84 -4.45 9.04
C ARG A 219 -0.28 -4.06 10.01
N PRO A 220 -1.41 -3.50 9.53
CA PRO A 220 -2.52 -3.17 10.41
C PRO A 220 -3.00 -4.40 11.17
N ARG A 221 -3.23 -4.22 12.47
CA ARG A 221 -3.85 -5.26 13.29
C ARG A 221 -5.35 -5.07 13.19
N SER A 222 -6.07 -6.12 12.85
CA SER A 222 -7.53 -6.13 12.94
C SER A 222 -7.95 -5.70 14.34
N VAL A 223 -8.91 -4.78 14.42
CA VAL A 223 -9.60 -4.49 15.70
C VAL A 223 -10.37 -5.77 16.03
N GLY A 224 -9.92 -6.48 17.06
CA GLY A 224 -10.58 -7.65 17.60
C GLY A 224 -11.91 -7.28 18.27
#